data_24b3d969245f96dc00b937b384309542
#
_entry.id   24b3d969245f96dc00b937b384309542
#
_cell.length_a   1.000
_cell.length_b   1.000
_cell.length_c   1.000
_cell.angle_alpha   90.00
_cell.angle_beta   90.00
_cell.angle_gamma   90.00
#
_symmetry.space_group_name_H-M   'P 1'
#
loop_
_entity.id
_entity.type
_entity.pdbx_description
1 polymer ?
#
loop_
_entity_poly.entity_id
_entity_poly.type
_entity_poly.pdbx_seq_one_letter_code
_entity_poly.pdbx_strand_id
1 'polypeptide(L)'
;MKRTSPFLAVVTALLLATLPIAAAAEEKPKSPPGGPPSQGGWSTFSRGGAVYQFDSDLDEGASFNTTRANLEAGTGYRWNRQDSVSLTLSYTYDGYSFSDGNESGAFSDKPWDDIHSFSLGAPIRYGINNQWSSFFIPSVRSTGESGASFSDTVTGGILGGFAYRFGETLTIGPGIGVISQLEDNPTIIPILIINWKITDKFSLETGRGQAATLGPGLTLNYRANDRWSAAIGGRYEKLRFRLDSSDSNPDGIGEDSSFPLFGSVTHRFSPKSSVSLVGGVELGGELRQEDENGDRIASENYDPAPFLGLTFNLRW
;
A
#
# COMPACT_ATOMS: atom_id res chain seq x y z
N MET A 1 -21.90 -17.02 -21.84
CA MET A 1 -22.06 -15.62 -21.37
C MET A 1 -20.66 -15.06 -21.22
N LYS A 2 -20.32 -13.96 -21.90
CA LYS A 2 -18.99 -13.33 -21.77
C LYS A 2 -18.89 -12.76 -20.36
N ARG A 3 -18.07 -13.34 -19.50
CA ARG A 3 -17.72 -12.75 -18.19
C ARG A 3 -16.97 -11.44 -18.48
N THR A 4 -17.52 -10.31 -18.07
CA THR A 4 -16.81 -9.04 -18.08
C THR A 4 -15.65 -9.18 -17.10
N SER A 5 -14.43 -8.89 -17.55
CA SER A 5 -13.23 -8.93 -16.71
C SER A 5 -13.46 -8.15 -15.43
N PRO A 6 -13.20 -8.71 -14.23
CA PRO A 6 -13.37 -8.00 -12.96
C PRO A 6 -12.53 -6.72 -12.90
N PHE A 7 -11.40 -6.69 -13.61
CA PHE A 7 -10.56 -5.49 -13.77
C PHE A 7 -11.33 -4.30 -14.37
N LEU A 8 -12.14 -4.54 -15.41
CA LEU A 8 -12.91 -3.46 -16.04
C LEU A 8 -13.98 -2.91 -15.09
N ALA A 9 -14.60 -3.76 -14.26
CA ALA A 9 -15.58 -3.35 -13.26
C ALA A 9 -14.94 -2.53 -12.13
N VAL A 10 -13.77 -2.93 -11.63
CA VAL A 10 -13.02 -2.21 -10.59
C VAL A 10 -12.52 -0.86 -11.10
N VAL A 11 -11.96 -0.81 -12.31
CA VAL A 11 -11.51 0.45 -12.94
C VAL A 11 -12.69 1.39 -13.19
N THR A 12 -13.84 0.86 -13.62
CA THR A 12 -15.05 1.67 -13.85
C THR A 12 -15.62 2.19 -12.53
N ALA A 13 -15.62 1.39 -11.45
CA ALA A 13 -16.05 1.83 -10.13
C ALA A 13 -15.12 2.90 -9.53
N LEU A 14 -13.80 2.78 -9.72
CA LEU A 14 -12.83 3.79 -9.30
C LEU A 14 -12.98 5.11 -10.09
N LEU A 15 -13.24 5.03 -11.39
CA LEU A 15 -13.48 6.22 -12.22
C LEU A 15 -14.78 6.93 -11.84
N LEU A 16 -15.82 6.20 -11.45
CA LEU A 16 -17.09 6.80 -10.98
C LEU A 16 -16.94 7.43 -9.58
N ALA A 17 -16.09 6.89 -8.72
CA ALA A 17 -15.79 7.47 -7.40
C ALA A 17 -14.96 8.76 -7.47
N THR A 18 -14.31 9.05 -8.62
CA THR A 18 -13.50 10.25 -8.82
C THR A 18 -14.26 11.43 -9.44
N LEU A 19 -15.57 11.29 -9.73
CA LEU A 19 -16.37 12.41 -10.14
C LEU A 19 -16.44 13.42 -8.98
N PRO A 20 -15.97 14.67 -9.18
CA PRO A 20 -16.05 15.67 -8.12
C PRO A 20 -17.51 15.95 -7.84
N ILE A 21 -17.98 15.65 -6.65
CA ILE A 21 -19.14 16.34 -6.11
C ILE A 21 -18.68 17.80 -6.02
N ALA A 22 -19.10 18.62 -6.97
CA ALA A 22 -18.86 20.04 -6.97
C ALA A 22 -19.65 20.66 -5.80
N ALA A 23 -19.07 20.57 -4.60
CA ALA A 23 -19.42 21.50 -3.53
C ALA A 23 -18.85 22.84 -3.96
N ALA A 24 -19.71 23.83 -4.16
CA ALA A 24 -19.36 25.19 -4.46
C ALA A 24 -18.31 25.66 -3.45
N ALA A 25 -17.07 25.81 -3.90
CA ALA A 25 -16.01 26.36 -3.10
C ALA A 25 -16.22 27.87 -3.04
N GLU A 26 -16.65 28.40 -1.88
CA GLU A 26 -16.47 29.80 -1.55
C GLU A 26 -14.97 30.15 -1.71
N GLU A 27 -14.67 31.05 -2.62
CA GLU A 27 -13.34 31.65 -2.76
C GLU A 27 -12.95 32.34 -1.44
N LYS A 28 -12.10 31.71 -0.66
CA LYS A 28 -11.42 32.37 0.44
C LYS A 28 -10.44 33.40 -0.12
N PRO A 29 -10.43 34.64 0.39
CA PRO A 29 -9.52 35.68 -0.08
C PRO A 29 -8.06 35.23 0.05
N LYS A 30 -7.26 35.53 -0.99
CA LYS A 30 -5.81 35.29 -1.01
C LYS A 30 -5.17 36.01 0.17
N SER A 31 -4.56 35.24 1.09
CA SER A 31 -3.76 35.80 2.17
C SER A 31 -2.54 36.54 1.60
N PRO A 32 -2.20 37.71 2.12
CA PRO A 32 -1.02 38.45 1.69
C PRO A 32 0.27 37.67 2.00
N PRO A 33 1.36 37.87 1.22
CA PRO A 33 2.66 37.27 1.49
C PRO A 33 3.20 37.81 2.85
N GLY A 34 3.42 36.92 3.82
CA GLY A 34 3.94 37.30 5.14
C GLY A 34 2.99 37.10 6.31
N GLY A 35 1.89 36.37 6.14
CA GLY A 35 0.98 35.99 7.22
C GLY A 35 1.66 35.07 8.26
N PRO A 36 1.17 35.08 9.52
CA PRO A 36 1.70 34.25 10.58
C PRO A 36 1.68 32.76 10.19
N PRO A 37 2.57 31.92 10.76
CA PRO A 37 2.65 30.50 10.43
C PRO A 37 1.27 29.87 10.55
N SER A 38 0.90 29.07 9.54
CA SER A 38 -0.41 28.45 9.42
C SER A 38 -0.87 27.89 10.76
N GLN A 39 -1.92 28.47 11.33
CA GLN A 39 -2.58 27.94 12.51
C GLN A 39 -2.94 26.49 12.25
N GLY A 40 -2.86 25.66 13.27
CA GLY A 40 -3.22 24.25 13.22
C GLY A 40 -4.61 24.05 12.61
N GLY A 41 -4.83 22.92 11.98
CA GLY A 41 -6.11 22.67 11.32
C GLY A 41 -6.33 21.20 10.99
N TRP A 42 -7.60 20.90 10.73
CA TRP A 42 -8.04 19.61 10.22
C TRP A 42 -7.69 19.45 8.74
N SER A 43 -7.35 18.26 8.36
CA SER A 43 -7.18 17.85 6.97
C SER A 43 -7.73 16.45 6.79
N THR A 44 -8.40 16.25 5.66
CA THR A 44 -8.94 14.94 5.28
C THR A 44 -8.33 14.53 3.96
N PHE A 45 -8.13 13.26 3.75
CA PHE A 45 -7.63 12.73 2.50
C PHE A 45 -8.29 11.41 2.14
N SER A 46 -8.30 11.09 0.86
CA SER A 46 -8.45 9.72 0.39
C SER A 46 -7.42 9.45 -0.71
N ARG A 47 -6.97 8.21 -0.76
CA ARG A 47 -6.09 7.71 -1.80
C ARG A 47 -6.38 6.25 -2.05
N GLY A 48 -6.08 5.81 -3.24
CA GLY A 48 -6.30 4.42 -3.59
C GLY A 48 -5.82 4.12 -4.99
N GLY A 49 -6.05 2.90 -5.43
CA GLY A 49 -5.68 2.47 -6.76
C GLY A 49 -6.15 1.07 -7.05
N ALA A 50 -5.99 0.69 -8.31
CA ALA A 50 -6.14 -0.68 -8.75
C ALA A 50 -4.97 -1.05 -9.66
N VAL A 51 -4.48 -2.26 -9.49
CA VAL A 51 -3.37 -2.84 -10.24
C VAL A 51 -3.80 -4.22 -10.70
N TYR A 52 -3.52 -4.54 -11.93
CA TYR A 52 -3.64 -5.88 -12.49
C TYR A 52 -2.24 -6.43 -12.75
N GLN A 53 -1.93 -7.54 -12.12
CA GLN A 53 -0.76 -8.38 -12.40
C GLN A 53 -1.16 -9.38 -13.47
N PHE A 54 -0.41 -9.43 -14.54
CA PHE A 54 -0.64 -10.38 -15.64
C PHE A 54 -0.23 -11.79 -15.23
N ASP A 55 -0.64 -12.77 -16.04
CA ASP A 55 -0.34 -14.17 -15.76
C ASP A 55 1.14 -14.41 -15.51
N SER A 56 1.42 -15.20 -14.51
CA SER A 56 2.75 -15.66 -14.11
C SER A 56 2.73 -17.15 -13.86
N ASP A 57 3.70 -17.86 -14.39
CA ASP A 57 3.81 -19.31 -14.26
C ASP A 57 4.46 -19.66 -12.92
N LEU A 58 3.93 -20.69 -12.27
CA LEU A 58 4.50 -21.32 -11.07
C LEU A 58 5.48 -22.42 -11.48
N ASP A 59 6.46 -22.70 -10.62
CA ASP A 59 7.52 -23.69 -10.88
C ASP A 59 6.99 -25.10 -11.22
N GLU A 60 5.81 -25.47 -10.70
CA GLU A 60 5.17 -26.79 -10.92
C GLU A 60 4.07 -26.77 -11.99
N GLY A 61 3.97 -25.71 -12.80
CA GLY A 61 3.23 -25.66 -14.06
C GLY A 61 1.82 -25.09 -14.00
N ALA A 62 1.31 -24.66 -12.85
CA ALA A 62 0.13 -23.80 -12.76
C ALA A 62 0.49 -22.35 -13.10
N SER A 63 -0.49 -21.51 -13.39
CA SER A 63 -0.28 -20.07 -13.53
C SER A 63 -1.36 -19.29 -12.80
N PHE A 64 -1.07 -18.02 -12.46
CA PHE A 64 -2.06 -17.17 -11.82
C PHE A 64 -1.90 -15.71 -12.24
N ASN A 65 -2.97 -14.97 -12.09
CA ASN A 65 -2.97 -13.51 -12.16
C ASN A 65 -3.68 -12.93 -10.95
N THR A 66 -3.40 -11.64 -10.67
CA THR A 66 -3.98 -10.98 -9.50
C THR A 66 -4.56 -9.62 -9.86
N THR A 67 -5.77 -9.35 -9.35
CA THR A 67 -6.36 -8.01 -9.34
C THR A 67 -6.27 -7.45 -7.94
N ARG A 68 -5.50 -6.39 -7.76
CA ARG A 68 -5.35 -5.70 -6.46
C ARG A 68 -6.01 -4.35 -6.49
N ALA A 69 -6.82 -4.03 -5.50
CA ALA A 69 -7.41 -2.71 -5.35
C ALA A 69 -7.34 -2.27 -3.89
N ASN A 70 -7.00 -1.00 -3.66
CA ASN A 70 -7.02 -0.45 -2.31
C ASN A 70 -7.69 0.92 -2.25
N LEU A 71 -8.28 1.21 -1.10
CA LEU A 71 -8.81 2.51 -0.74
C LEU A 71 -8.39 2.83 0.69
N GLU A 72 -7.77 3.98 0.89
CA GLU A 72 -7.45 4.52 2.20
C GLU A 72 -8.08 5.90 2.34
N ALA A 73 -8.74 6.15 3.46
CA ALA A 73 -9.25 7.45 3.86
C ALA A 73 -8.75 7.80 5.26
N GLY A 74 -8.56 9.08 5.51
CA GLY A 74 -8.10 9.52 6.82
C GLY A 74 -8.41 10.97 7.09
N THR A 75 -8.45 11.27 8.39
CA THR A 75 -8.55 12.63 8.89
C THR A 75 -7.48 12.86 9.93
N GLY A 76 -6.98 14.07 10.03
CA GLY A 76 -5.94 14.40 10.99
C GLY A 76 -5.97 15.85 11.40
N TYR A 77 -5.47 16.11 12.58
CA TYR A 77 -5.27 17.43 13.11
C TYR A 77 -3.78 17.74 13.19
N ARG A 78 -3.39 18.88 12.68
CA ARG A 78 -2.03 19.40 12.75
C ARG A 78 -2.01 20.64 13.66
N TRP A 79 -1.24 20.60 14.73
CA TRP A 79 -1.06 21.75 15.63
C TRP A 79 -0.07 22.77 15.07
N ASN A 80 1.00 22.27 14.47
CA ASN A 80 2.07 23.07 13.87
C ASN A 80 2.71 22.28 12.69
N ARG A 81 3.86 22.72 12.20
CA ARG A 81 4.55 22.07 11.06
C ARG A 81 5.07 20.65 11.37
N GLN A 82 5.27 20.32 12.63
CA GLN A 82 5.94 19.09 13.06
C GLN A 82 4.98 18.15 13.81
N ASP A 83 3.97 18.70 14.49
CA ASP A 83 3.08 17.94 15.36
C ASP A 83 1.74 17.69 14.69
N SER A 84 1.38 16.43 14.60
CA SER A 84 0.09 16.01 14.05
C SER A 84 -0.34 14.65 14.59
N VAL A 85 -1.64 14.44 14.64
CA VAL A 85 -2.26 13.13 14.83
C VAL A 85 -3.24 12.90 13.69
N SER A 86 -3.34 11.66 13.25
CA SER A 86 -4.29 11.27 12.21
C SER A 86 -4.93 9.95 12.57
N LEU A 87 -6.11 9.71 12.02
CA LEU A 87 -6.77 8.41 12.01
C LEU A 87 -6.93 8.00 10.55
N THR A 88 -6.56 6.77 10.23
CA THR A 88 -6.64 6.22 8.88
C THR A 88 -7.40 4.92 8.87
N LEU A 89 -8.29 4.75 7.91
CA LEU A 89 -8.98 3.49 7.62
C LEU A 89 -8.61 3.08 6.20
N SER A 90 -8.24 1.83 6.00
CA SER A 90 -8.01 1.30 4.67
C SER A 90 -8.69 -0.04 4.45
N TYR A 91 -9.06 -0.26 3.20
CA TYR A 91 -9.55 -1.52 2.68
C TYR A 91 -8.70 -1.91 1.47
N THR A 92 -8.29 -3.18 1.41
CA THR A 92 -7.60 -3.75 0.27
C THR A 92 -8.32 -5.03 -0.16
N TYR A 93 -8.42 -5.21 -1.45
CA TYR A 93 -8.92 -6.40 -2.12
C TYR A 93 -7.81 -6.96 -3.00
N ASP A 94 -7.52 -8.25 -2.85
CA ASP A 94 -6.58 -8.99 -3.67
C ASP A 94 -7.30 -10.24 -4.21
N GLY A 95 -7.73 -10.20 -5.47
CA GLY A 95 -8.42 -11.31 -6.14
C GLY A 95 -7.43 -12.11 -6.96
N TYR A 96 -7.28 -13.37 -6.65
CA TYR A 96 -6.43 -14.32 -7.35
C TYR A 96 -7.25 -15.14 -8.34
N SER A 97 -6.66 -15.42 -9.50
CA SER A 97 -7.23 -16.31 -10.50
C SER A 97 -6.16 -17.30 -10.93
N PHE A 98 -6.28 -18.51 -10.41
CA PHE A 98 -5.40 -19.62 -10.78
C PHE A 98 -5.96 -20.30 -12.04
N SER A 99 -5.07 -20.71 -12.93
CA SER A 99 -5.42 -21.57 -14.08
C SER A 99 -4.91 -22.98 -13.83
N ASP A 100 -5.75 -23.95 -14.16
CA ASP A 100 -5.39 -25.35 -14.06
C ASP A 100 -4.18 -25.65 -14.95
N GLY A 101 -3.04 -25.86 -14.35
CA GLY A 101 -1.90 -26.50 -14.99
C GLY A 101 -2.24 -27.98 -15.19
N ASN A 102 -1.62 -28.60 -16.19
CA ASN A 102 -1.87 -30.02 -16.52
C ASN A 102 -1.40 -31.01 -15.46
N GLU A 103 -0.94 -30.56 -14.28
CA GLU A 103 -0.26 -31.46 -13.34
C GLU A 103 -0.43 -31.07 -11.87
N SER A 104 -0.14 -31.97 -11.02
CA SER A 104 -0.22 -32.13 -9.61
C SER A 104 0.61 -31.17 -8.72
N GLY A 105 0.76 -29.91 -9.08
CA GLY A 105 1.38 -28.89 -8.21
C GLY A 105 0.50 -28.57 -7.00
N ALA A 106 1.11 -28.13 -5.91
CA ALA A 106 0.40 -27.82 -4.67
C ALA A 106 -0.58 -26.66 -4.83
N PHE A 107 -0.41 -25.81 -5.86
CA PHE A 107 -1.25 -24.66 -6.18
C PHE A 107 -2.11 -24.86 -7.44
N SER A 108 -2.18 -26.09 -7.98
CA SER A 108 -2.99 -26.41 -9.17
C SER A 108 -4.50 -26.43 -8.88
N ASP A 109 -4.92 -26.64 -7.65
CA ASP A 109 -6.31 -26.85 -7.24
C ASP A 109 -6.90 -25.63 -6.53
N LYS A 110 -6.62 -24.41 -7.07
CA LYS A 110 -7.12 -23.13 -6.58
C LYS A 110 -6.99 -22.96 -5.06
N PRO A 111 -5.78 -22.71 -4.56
CA PRO A 111 -5.46 -22.73 -3.13
C PRO A 111 -6.18 -21.67 -2.31
N TRP A 112 -6.61 -20.56 -2.94
CA TRP A 112 -7.41 -19.46 -2.39
C TRP A 112 -8.03 -18.61 -3.51
N ASP A 113 -8.88 -17.67 -3.14
CA ASP A 113 -9.63 -16.81 -4.08
C ASP A 113 -9.46 -15.31 -3.74
N ASP A 114 -10.45 -14.74 -3.13
CA ASP A 114 -10.58 -13.32 -2.85
C ASP A 114 -10.13 -12.99 -1.42
N ILE A 115 -9.07 -12.21 -1.28
CA ILE A 115 -8.52 -11.79 0.01
C ILE A 115 -8.97 -10.37 0.32
N HIS A 116 -9.48 -10.18 1.51
CA HIS A 116 -9.93 -8.89 2.03
C HIS A 116 -9.07 -8.44 3.21
N SER A 117 -8.57 -7.22 3.16
CA SER A 117 -7.84 -6.63 4.26
C SER A 117 -8.49 -5.32 4.71
N PHE A 118 -8.76 -5.21 6.00
CA PHE A 118 -9.18 -3.97 6.64
C PHE A 118 -8.11 -3.52 7.62
N SER A 119 -7.75 -2.24 7.63
CA SER A 119 -6.81 -1.73 8.63
C SER A 119 -7.22 -0.38 9.18
N LEU A 120 -6.98 -0.21 10.48
CA LEU A 120 -7.13 1.03 11.22
C LEU A 120 -5.76 1.43 11.75
N GLY A 121 -5.32 2.67 11.48
CA GLY A 121 -4.04 3.19 11.96
C GLY A 121 -4.20 4.57 12.58
N ALA A 122 -3.32 4.89 13.54
CA ALA A 122 -3.30 6.21 14.18
C ALA A 122 -1.89 6.84 14.10
N PRO A 123 -1.47 7.37 12.93
CA PRO A 123 -0.19 8.06 12.79
C PRO A 123 -0.09 9.30 13.68
N ILE A 124 0.93 9.33 14.50
CA ILE A 124 1.29 10.45 15.38
C ILE A 124 2.68 10.93 14.97
N ARG A 125 2.85 12.24 14.82
CA ARG A 125 4.14 12.90 14.60
C ARG A 125 4.38 13.94 15.67
N TYR A 126 5.60 13.98 16.17
CA TYR A 126 6.01 14.94 17.20
C TYR A 126 7.37 15.52 16.87
N GLY A 127 7.45 16.84 16.86
CA GLY A 127 8.71 17.59 16.73
C GLY A 127 9.38 17.78 18.08
N ILE A 128 10.53 17.14 18.27
CA ILE A 128 11.32 17.26 19.49
C ILE A 128 11.97 18.65 19.54
N ASN A 129 12.46 19.10 18.39
CA ASN A 129 13.00 20.44 18.16
C ASN A 129 13.02 20.75 16.65
N ASN A 130 13.68 21.83 16.24
CA ASN A 130 13.72 22.23 14.82
C ASN A 130 14.41 21.22 13.89
N GLN A 131 15.22 20.30 14.43
CA GLN A 131 15.99 19.32 13.66
C GLN A 131 15.48 17.89 13.87
N TRP A 132 15.06 17.54 15.10
CA TRP A 132 14.62 16.20 15.45
C TRP A 132 13.10 16.09 15.46
N SER A 133 12.61 15.06 14.85
CA SER A 133 11.20 14.63 14.89
C SER A 133 11.09 13.15 15.21
N SER A 134 9.98 12.75 15.79
CA SER A 134 9.62 11.37 16.00
C SER A 134 8.27 11.05 15.36
N PHE A 135 8.03 9.77 15.10
CA PHE A 135 6.74 9.28 14.70
C PHE A 135 6.40 8.00 15.45
N PHE A 136 5.11 7.76 15.59
CA PHE A 136 4.55 6.55 16.20
C PHE A 136 3.25 6.20 15.48
N ILE A 137 3.11 4.96 15.01
CA ILE A 137 1.98 4.51 14.20
C ILE A 137 1.48 3.17 14.74
N PRO A 138 0.58 3.16 15.73
CA PRO A 138 -0.14 1.94 16.09
C PRO A 138 -1.15 1.61 15.00
N SER A 139 -1.36 0.32 14.75
CA SER A 139 -2.30 -0.17 13.77
C SER A 139 -2.89 -1.53 14.15
N VAL A 140 -4.10 -1.78 13.68
CA VAL A 140 -4.78 -3.07 13.73
C VAL A 140 -5.20 -3.39 12.30
N ARG A 141 -5.07 -4.66 11.92
CA ARG A 141 -5.43 -5.16 10.60
C ARG A 141 -6.17 -6.49 10.75
N SER A 142 -7.17 -6.71 9.90
CA SER A 142 -7.78 -8.01 9.65
C SER A 142 -7.50 -8.37 8.21
N THR A 143 -6.94 -9.55 7.93
CA THR A 143 -6.61 -10.00 6.58
C THR A 143 -6.98 -11.48 6.44
N GLY A 144 -7.91 -11.77 5.56
CA GLY A 144 -8.39 -13.13 5.33
C GLY A 144 -9.16 -13.26 4.04
N GLU A 145 -9.32 -14.50 3.63
CA GLU A 145 -10.15 -14.91 2.52
C GLU A 145 -11.63 -14.69 2.83
N SER A 146 -12.46 -14.59 1.78
CA SER A 146 -13.92 -14.62 1.94
C SER A 146 -14.36 -15.92 2.61
N GLY A 147 -14.97 -15.83 3.81
CA GLY A 147 -15.37 -17.00 4.60
C GLY A 147 -14.48 -17.28 5.81
N ALA A 148 -13.29 -16.71 5.89
CA ALA A 148 -12.43 -16.81 7.07
C ALA A 148 -13.08 -16.15 8.30
N SER A 149 -12.90 -16.76 9.47
CA SER A 149 -13.39 -16.23 10.75
C SER A 149 -12.71 -14.91 11.10
N PHE A 150 -13.48 -13.85 11.30
CA PHE A 150 -12.92 -12.52 11.58
C PHE A 150 -11.98 -12.50 12.79
N SER A 151 -12.27 -13.27 13.86
CA SER A 151 -11.41 -13.34 15.05
C SER A 151 -10.00 -13.81 14.73
N ASP A 152 -9.86 -14.69 13.74
CA ASP A 152 -8.62 -15.39 13.40
C ASP A 152 -7.81 -14.69 12.31
N THR A 153 -8.34 -13.55 11.81
CA THR A 153 -7.68 -12.69 10.81
C THR A 153 -6.99 -11.47 11.40
N VAL A 154 -7.19 -11.20 12.72
CA VAL A 154 -6.78 -9.94 13.34
C VAL A 154 -5.33 -9.95 13.77
N THR A 155 -4.57 -8.98 13.31
CA THR A 155 -3.18 -8.71 13.70
C THR A 155 -3.01 -7.26 14.15
N GLY A 156 -2.00 -7.00 14.96
CA GLY A 156 -1.68 -5.65 15.44
C GLY A 156 -0.23 -5.29 15.18
N GLY A 157 0.04 -3.99 15.10
CA GLY A 157 1.40 -3.54 14.88
C GLY A 157 1.65 -2.14 15.40
N ILE A 158 2.93 -1.87 15.63
CA ILE A 158 3.43 -0.56 16.02
C ILE A 158 4.66 -0.27 15.15
N LEU A 159 4.66 0.89 14.49
CA LEU A 159 5.85 1.43 13.83
C LEU A 159 6.27 2.70 14.56
N GLY A 160 7.56 2.88 14.81
CA GLY A 160 8.07 4.09 15.45
C GLY A 160 9.49 4.38 15.07
N GLY A 161 9.90 5.65 15.22
CA GLY A 161 11.26 6.06 14.91
C GLY A 161 11.50 7.55 15.11
N PHE A 162 12.74 7.93 14.81
CA PHE A 162 13.22 9.29 14.89
C PHE A 162 13.84 9.68 13.55
N ALA A 163 13.75 10.95 13.22
CA ALA A 163 14.37 11.50 12.04
C ALA A 163 15.08 12.81 12.33
N TYR A 164 16.28 12.97 11.80
CA TYR A 164 17.07 14.18 11.89
C TYR A 164 17.08 14.91 10.55
N ARG A 165 16.85 16.22 10.61
CA ARG A 165 16.89 17.09 9.44
C ARG A 165 18.25 17.76 9.30
N PHE A 166 18.96 17.40 8.24
CA PHE A 166 20.20 18.02 7.82
C PHE A 166 19.90 19.17 6.85
N GLY A 167 19.90 20.39 7.36
CA GLY A 167 19.52 21.55 6.58
C GLY A 167 18.08 21.50 6.07
N GLU A 168 17.86 21.94 4.82
CA GLU A 168 16.53 22.00 4.21
C GLU A 168 16.24 20.83 3.24
N THR A 169 17.26 20.04 2.92
CA THR A 169 17.18 19.09 1.81
C THR A 169 17.14 17.63 2.23
N LEU A 170 17.69 17.28 3.39
CA LEU A 170 17.79 15.89 3.82
C LEU A 170 17.17 15.68 5.20
N THR A 171 16.27 14.72 5.28
CA THR A 171 15.80 14.13 6.54
C THR A 171 16.11 12.65 6.52
N ILE A 172 16.78 12.14 7.52
CA ILE A 172 17.14 10.72 7.64
C ILE A 172 17.03 10.28 9.10
N GLY A 173 16.68 9.03 9.30
CA GLY A 173 16.63 8.46 10.66
C GLY A 173 16.25 7.00 10.72
N PRO A 174 16.55 6.33 11.84
CA PRO A 174 16.15 4.95 12.09
C PRO A 174 14.73 4.86 12.63
N GLY A 175 14.11 3.73 12.37
CA GLY A 175 12.87 3.32 12.98
C GLY A 175 12.82 1.81 13.15
N ILE A 176 11.80 1.35 13.83
CA ILE A 176 11.52 -0.05 14.05
C ILE A 176 10.01 -0.28 13.96
N GLY A 177 9.64 -1.41 13.39
CA GLY A 177 8.30 -1.94 13.41
C GLY A 177 8.24 -3.26 14.15
N VAL A 178 7.16 -3.47 14.90
CA VAL A 178 6.81 -4.77 15.47
C VAL A 178 5.39 -5.07 15.06
N ILE A 179 5.18 -6.16 14.34
CA ILE A 179 3.88 -6.56 13.79
C ILE A 179 3.62 -8.01 14.18
N SER A 180 2.49 -8.27 14.81
CA SER A 180 2.03 -9.64 15.03
C SER A 180 1.72 -10.31 13.69
N GLN A 181 2.00 -11.59 13.59
CA GLN A 181 1.69 -12.42 12.43
C GLN A 181 0.56 -13.39 12.77
N LEU A 182 -0.11 -13.91 11.75
CA LEU A 182 -1.03 -15.03 11.91
C LEU A 182 -0.20 -16.28 12.14
N GLU A 183 -0.46 -16.99 13.22
CA GLU A 183 0.19 -18.27 13.60
C GLU A 183 1.74 -18.24 13.50
N ASP A 184 2.35 -17.09 13.83
CA ASP A 184 3.80 -16.94 13.80
C ASP A 184 4.27 -15.93 14.84
N ASN A 185 5.57 -15.88 15.09
CA ASN A 185 6.19 -14.91 15.97
C ASN A 185 6.07 -13.49 15.40
N PRO A 186 5.94 -12.48 16.26
CA PRO A 186 5.93 -11.09 15.80
C PRO A 186 7.17 -10.77 14.96
N THR A 187 6.96 -10.17 13.79
CA THR A 187 8.05 -9.74 12.92
C THR A 187 8.59 -8.38 13.37
N ILE A 188 9.90 -8.28 13.50
CA ILE A 188 10.62 -7.04 13.75
C ILE A 188 11.16 -6.51 12.44
N ILE A 189 10.75 -5.31 12.06
CA ILE A 189 11.09 -4.67 10.79
C ILE A 189 11.99 -3.46 11.07
N PRO A 190 13.27 -3.48 10.68
CA PRO A 190 14.08 -2.29 10.70
C PRO A 190 13.57 -1.28 9.64
N ILE A 191 13.48 -0.03 10.01
CA ILE A 191 13.01 1.05 9.14
C ILE A 191 14.13 2.07 8.98
N LEU A 192 14.40 2.45 7.74
CA LEU A 192 15.23 3.60 7.41
C LEU A 192 14.34 4.68 6.79
N ILE A 193 14.30 5.83 7.44
CA ILE A 193 13.58 7.00 6.93
C ILE A 193 14.56 7.82 6.09
N ILE A 194 14.22 8.07 4.85
CA ILE A 194 14.93 8.98 3.96
C ILE A 194 13.91 9.90 3.31
N ASN A 195 14.14 11.19 3.38
CA ASN A 195 13.49 12.19 2.54
C ASN A 195 14.58 13.16 2.10
N TRP A 196 15.04 12.99 0.86
CA TRP A 196 16.17 13.72 0.32
C TRP A 196 15.79 14.47 -0.95
N LYS A 197 15.74 15.78 -0.87
CA LYS A 197 15.64 16.67 -2.02
C LYS A 197 17.03 16.81 -2.63
N ILE A 198 17.37 15.96 -3.62
CA ILE A 198 18.68 15.93 -4.27
C ILE A 198 18.89 17.21 -5.08
N THR A 199 17.86 17.61 -5.83
CA THR A 199 17.78 18.86 -6.58
C THR A 199 16.36 19.41 -6.50
N ASP A 200 16.08 20.54 -7.18
CA ASP A 200 14.69 21.03 -7.28
C ASP A 200 13.77 20.11 -8.08
N LYS A 201 14.34 19.22 -8.90
CA LYS A 201 13.59 18.27 -9.73
C LYS A 201 13.64 16.83 -9.24
N PHE A 202 14.65 16.44 -8.49
CA PHE A 202 14.86 15.06 -8.04
C PHE A 202 14.75 14.96 -6.52
N SER A 203 13.98 13.98 -6.05
CA SER A 203 13.94 13.60 -4.64
C SER A 203 13.95 12.08 -4.47
N LEU A 204 14.56 11.62 -3.38
CA LEU A 204 14.61 10.22 -2.97
C LEU A 204 13.88 10.08 -1.65
N GLU A 205 12.98 9.12 -1.55
CA GLU A 205 12.23 8.90 -0.33
C GLU A 205 12.00 7.41 -0.05
N THR A 206 12.01 7.07 1.24
CA THR A 206 11.50 5.80 1.74
C THR A 206 10.06 5.95 2.18
N GLY A 207 9.29 4.89 2.13
CA GLY A 207 7.90 4.87 2.58
C GLY A 207 7.02 3.96 1.76
N ARG A 208 5.72 4.18 1.87
CA ARG A 208 4.73 3.47 1.06
C ARG A 208 4.87 3.89 -0.39
N GLY A 209 4.87 2.93 -1.31
CA GLY A 209 4.88 3.22 -2.72
C GLY A 209 3.58 3.80 -3.25
N GLN A 210 3.57 4.08 -4.54
CA GLN A 210 2.44 4.70 -5.24
C GLN A 210 1.43 3.69 -5.81
N ALA A 211 1.74 2.39 -5.80
CA ALA A 211 0.84 1.35 -6.27
C ALA A 211 -0.15 0.92 -5.18
N ALA A 212 -1.06 0.01 -5.51
CA ALA A 212 -2.01 -0.58 -4.57
C ALA A 212 -1.35 -1.40 -3.45
N THR A 213 -0.06 -1.59 -3.51
CA THR A 213 0.75 -2.36 -2.59
C THR A 213 1.37 -1.47 -1.50
N LEU A 214 1.59 -1.99 -0.31
CA LEU A 214 1.83 -1.20 0.90
C LEU A 214 3.19 -1.45 1.57
N GLY A 215 4.03 -2.30 1.00
CA GLY A 215 5.31 -2.69 1.58
C GLY A 215 6.34 -1.54 1.68
N PRO A 216 7.38 -1.72 2.49
CA PRO A 216 8.46 -0.76 2.60
C PRO A 216 9.26 -0.68 1.30
N GLY A 217 9.61 0.51 0.87
CA GLY A 217 10.32 0.72 -0.39
C GLY A 217 11.11 2.01 -0.47
N LEU A 218 11.80 2.14 -1.58
CA LEU A 218 12.58 3.32 -1.96
C LEU A 218 12.08 3.84 -3.30
N THR A 219 11.87 5.14 -3.39
CA THR A 219 11.34 5.79 -4.60
C THR A 219 12.18 7.01 -4.96
N LEU A 220 12.65 7.06 -6.20
CA LEU A 220 13.24 8.23 -6.81
C LEU A 220 12.16 8.95 -7.63
N ASN A 221 11.88 10.18 -7.26
CA ASN A 221 10.89 11.02 -7.92
C ASN A 221 11.58 12.06 -8.82
N TYR A 222 10.97 12.32 -9.97
CA TYR A 222 11.33 13.40 -10.89
C TYR A 222 10.15 14.33 -11.12
N ARG A 223 10.32 15.62 -10.85
CA ARG A 223 9.33 16.66 -11.14
C ARG A 223 9.66 17.31 -12.46
N ALA A 224 8.89 17.01 -13.51
CA ALA A 224 9.05 17.65 -14.80
C ALA A 224 8.56 19.12 -14.76
N ASN A 225 7.40 19.35 -14.15
CA ASN A 225 6.78 20.67 -13.92
C ASN A 225 5.74 20.59 -12.77
N ASP A 226 4.92 21.61 -12.58
CA ASP A 226 3.92 21.66 -11.50
C ASP A 226 2.78 20.67 -11.67
N ARG A 227 2.54 20.17 -12.88
CA ARG A 227 1.46 19.23 -13.20
C ARG A 227 1.94 17.80 -13.42
N TRP A 228 3.16 17.61 -13.89
CA TRP A 228 3.68 16.30 -14.29
C TRP A 228 4.89 15.90 -13.46
N SER A 229 4.86 14.71 -12.93
CA SER A 229 6.00 14.05 -12.30
C SER A 229 6.07 12.59 -12.71
N ALA A 230 7.24 11.99 -12.59
CA ALA A 230 7.48 10.59 -12.78
C ALA A 230 8.22 10.03 -11.57
N ALA A 231 8.11 8.74 -11.33
CA ALA A 231 8.88 8.06 -10.30
C ALA A 231 9.30 6.67 -10.76
N ILE A 232 10.41 6.20 -10.20
CA ILE A 232 10.83 4.80 -10.26
C ILE A 232 11.15 4.34 -8.86
N GLY A 233 10.90 3.08 -8.57
CA GLY A 233 11.16 2.54 -7.24
C GLY A 233 11.08 1.03 -7.18
N GLY A 234 11.41 0.53 -6.00
CA GLY A 234 11.26 -0.87 -5.66
C GLY A 234 10.85 -1.01 -4.20
N ARG A 235 10.24 -2.13 -3.87
CA ARG A 235 9.77 -2.42 -2.52
C ARG A 235 9.78 -3.91 -2.26
N TYR A 236 9.60 -4.28 -1.02
CA TYR A 236 9.28 -5.65 -0.61
C TYR A 236 7.80 -5.71 -0.27
N GLU A 237 7.08 -6.65 -0.83
CA GLU A 237 5.68 -6.95 -0.52
C GLU A 237 5.59 -8.29 0.16
N LYS A 238 4.72 -8.39 1.16
CA LYS A 238 4.35 -9.61 1.82
C LYS A 238 2.90 -9.50 2.28
N LEU A 239 2.05 -10.32 1.71
CA LEU A 239 0.65 -10.49 2.09
C LEU A 239 0.51 -11.85 2.76
N ARG A 240 0.08 -11.87 4.02
CA ARG A 240 -0.20 -13.07 4.80
C ARG A 240 -1.64 -12.99 5.29
N PHE A 241 -2.41 -14.04 5.09
CA PHE A 241 -3.86 -14.04 5.29
C PHE A 241 -4.36 -15.40 5.76
N ARG A 242 -5.51 -15.38 6.48
CA ARG A 242 -6.24 -16.57 6.88
C ARG A 242 -7.05 -17.12 5.71
N LEU A 243 -7.01 -18.44 5.48
CA LEU A 243 -7.82 -19.13 4.49
C LEU A 243 -9.24 -19.38 5.02
N ASP A 244 -10.17 -19.68 4.12
CA ASP A 244 -11.56 -20.04 4.46
C ASP A 244 -11.58 -21.33 5.28
N SER A 245 -12.46 -21.38 6.26
CA SER A 245 -12.69 -22.57 7.11
C SER A 245 -13.35 -23.74 6.38
N SER A 246 -13.84 -23.53 5.16
CA SER A 246 -14.49 -24.56 4.34
C SER A 246 -13.63 -25.08 3.20
N ASP A 247 -12.41 -24.57 3.01
CA ASP A 247 -11.50 -24.97 1.94
C ASP A 247 -10.77 -26.31 2.23
N SER A 248 -9.95 -26.71 1.26
CA SER A 248 -9.11 -27.91 1.35
C SER A 248 -8.07 -27.86 2.47
N ASN A 249 -7.68 -26.64 2.88
CA ASN A 249 -6.83 -26.36 4.05
C ASN A 249 -7.59 -25.41 5.01
N PRO A 250 -8.55 -25.94 5.80
CA PRO A 250 -9.41 -25.12 6.63
C PRO A 250 -8.63 -24.30 7.65
N ASP A 251 -8.95 -23.01 7.77
CA ASP A 251 -8.29 -22.09 8.71
C ASP A 251 -6.76 -22.03 8.58
N GLY A 252 -6.20 -22.48 7.46
CA GLY A 252 -4.78 -22.39 7.14
C GLY A 252 -4.34 -20.96 6.83
N ILE A 253 -3.08 -20.80 6.45
CA ILE A 253 -2.46 -19.52 6.12
C ILE A 253 -2.00 -19.53 4.67
N GLY A 254 -2.39 -18.51 3.91
CA GLY A 254 -1.82 -18.17 2.62
C GLY A 254 -0.81 -17.02 2.76
N GLU A 255 0.21 -17.05 1.94
CA GLU A 255 1.22 -15.99 1.86
C GLU A 255 1.65 -15.75 0.42
N ASP A 256 1.71 -14.49 0.02
CA ASP A 256 2.28 -14.03 -1.26
C ASP A 256 3.35 -12.99 -0.96
N SER A 257 4.56 -13.22 -1.43
CA SER A 257 5.68 -12.29 -1.24
C SER A 257 6.45 -12.05 -2.54
N SER A 258 6.88 -10.80 -2.75
CA SER A 258 7.61 -10.40 -3.97
C SER A 258 8.43 -9.13 -3.78
N PHE A 259 9.21 -8.79 -4.81
CA PHE A 259 9.94 -7.53 -4.95
C PHE A 259 9.45 -6.78 -6.20
N PRO A 260 8.36 -6.00 -6.14
CA PRO A 260 7.95 -5.16 -7.25
C PRO A 260 8.96 -4.04 -7.53
N LEU A 261 9.41 -3.98 -8.79
CA LEU A 261 10.06 -2.81 -9.38
C LEU A 261 9.04 -2.07 -10.22
N PHE A 262 8.89 -0.76 -10.01
CA PHE A 262 7.84 0.02 -10.66
C PHE A 262 8.33 1.35 -11.22
N GLY A 263 7.63 1.80 -12.26
CA GLY A 263 7.66 3.16 -12.75
C GLY A 263 6.27 3.77 -12.70
N SER A 264 6.17 5.08 -12.53
CA SER A 264 4.89 5.79 -12.57
C SER A 264 4.99 7.16 -13.20
N VAL A 265 3.88 7.60 -13.80
CA VAL A 265 3.69 8.97 -14.29
C VAL A 265 2.46 9.53 -13.63
N THR A 266 2.62 10.67 -12.96
CA THR A 266 1.57 11.33 -12.20
C THR A 266 1.16 12.63 -12.87
N HIS A 267 -0.14 12.80 -13.08
CA HIS A 267 -0.74 14.08 -13.44
C HIS A 267 -1.46 14.70 -12.24
N ARG A 268 -1.10 15.94 -11.92
CA ARG A 268 -1.72 16.73 -10.86
C ARG A 268 -2.73 17.70 -11.46
N PHE A 269 -4.01 17.51 -11.16
CA PHE A 269 -5.09 18.40 -11.60
C PHE A 269 -5.15 19.67 -10.75
N SER A 270 -4.85 19.53 -9.46
CA SER A 270 -4.78 20.64 -8.50
C SER A 270 -3.73 20.34 -7.43
N PRO A 271 -3.39 21.28 -6.53
CA PRO A 271 -2.54 21.00 -5.37
C PRO A 271 -3.07 19.90 -4.45
N LYS A 272 -4.35 19.56 -4.58
CA LYS A 272 -5.06 18.61 -3.73
C LYS A 272 -5.49 17.32 -4.43
N SER A 273 -5.30 17.21 -5.75
CA SER A 273 -5.76 16.05 -6.53
C SER A 273 -4.76 15.61 -7.59
N SER A 274 -4.51 14.32 -7.65
CA SER A 274 -3.65 13.71 -8.66
C SER A 274 -4.10 12.31 -9.02
N VAL A 275 -3.72 11.87 -10.23
CA VAL A 275 -3.87 10.51 -10.72
C VAL A 275 -2.51 10.07 -11.26
N SER A 276 -2.17 8.81 -11.05
CA SER A 276 -0.93 8.22 -11.58
C SER A 276 -1.24 6.95 -12.35
N LEU A 277 -0.60 6.80 -13.49
CA LEU A 277 -0.42 5.51 -14.15
C LEU A 277 0.83 4.86 -13.56
N VAL A 278 0.74 3.60 -13.16
CA VAL A 278 1.83 2.82 -12.60
C VAL A 278 1.96 1.52 -13.37
N GLY A 279 3.18 1.07 -13.59
CA GLY A 279 3.47 -0.24 -14.18
C GLY A 279 4.85 -0.73 -13.75
N GLY A 280 5.06 -2.02 -13.84
CA GLY A 280 6.30 -2.61 -13.38
C GLY A 280 6.31 -4.12 -13.52
N VAL A 281 7.15 -4.76 -12.75
CA VAL A 281 7.31 -6.21 -12.67
C VAL A 281 7.54 -6.63 -11.23
N GLU A 282 6.87 -7.65 -10.79
CA GLU A 282 7.15 -8.35 -9.53
C GLU A 282 8.25 -9.39 -9.77
N LEU A 283 9.29 -9.36 -8.95
CA LEU A 283 10.46 -10.23 -9.04
C LEU A 283 10.57 -11.07 -7.78
N GLY A 284 11.15 -12.29 -7.91
CA GLY A 284 11.40 -13.17 -6.78
C GLY A 284 10.13 -13.50 -6.02
N GLY A 285 9.05 -13.75 -6.75
CA GLY A 285 7.76 -14.07 -6.19
C GLY A 285 7.70 -15.46 -5.59
N GLU A 286 7.04 -15.62 -4.44
CA GLU A 286 6.81 -16.88 -3.75
C GLU A 286 5.38 -16.91 -3.21
N LEU A 287 4.64 -17.95 -3.54
CA LEU A 287 3.39 -18.34 -2.89
C LEU A 287 3.68 -19.42 -1.86
N ARG A 288 3.08 -19.31 -0.68
CA ARG A 288 3.23 -20.28 0.40
C ARG A 288 1.88 -20.59 1.02
N GLN A 289 1.71 -21.84 1.42
CA GLN A 289 0.58 -22.32 2.17
C GLN A 289 1.05 -23.02 3.45
N GLU A 290 0.41 -22.71 4.56
CA GLU A 290 0.67 -23.28 5.88
C GLU A 290 -0.65 -23.80 6.46
N ASP A 291 -0.57 -24.77 7.38
CA ASP A 291 -1.74 -25.28 8.10
C ASP A 291 -2.25 -24.29 9.16
N GLU A 292 -3.27 -24.70 9.91
CA GLU A 292 -3.88 -23.91 10.99
C GLU A 292 -2.91 -23.58 12.15
N ASN A 293 -1.79 -24.30 12.26
CA ASN A 293 -0.76 -24.11 13.29
C ASN A 293 0.43 -23.29 12.78
N GLY A 294 0.47 -22.93 11.49
CA GLY A 294 1.57 -22.23 10.84
C GLY A 294 2.69 -23.15 10.32
N ASP A 295 2.46 -24.47 10.27
CA ASP A 295 3.40 -25.41 9.67
C ASP A 295 3.26 -25.42 8.15
N ARG A 296 4.39 -25.26 7.43
CA ARG A 296 4.39 -25.12 5.98
C ARG A 296 3.95 -26.40 5.27
N ILE A 297 2.89 -26.31 4.47
CA ILE A 297 2.37 -27.38 3.62
C ILE A 297 3.01 -27.33 2.23
N ALA A 298 3.05 -26.14 1.62
CA ALA A 298 3.54 -25.94 0.26
C ALA A 298 4.22 -24.58 0.08
N SER A 299 5.10 -24.49 -0.92
CA SER A 299 5.74 -23.26 -1.32
C SER A 299 6.23 -23.39 -2.76
N GLU A 300 5.84 -22.46 -3.61
CA GLU A 300 6.30 -22.39 -5.00
C GLU A 300 6.71 -20.96 -5.36
N ASN A 301 7.79 -20.85 -6.16
CA ASN A 301 8.14 -19.56 -6.74
C ASN A 301 7.33 -19.35 -8.02
N TYR A 302 7.23 -18.09 -8.41
CA TYR A 302 6.63 -17.73 -9.69
C TYR A 302 7.54 -16.84 -10.53
N ASP A 303 7.35 -16.92 -11.84
CA ASP A 303 8.08 -16.13 -12.82
C ASP A 303 7.85 -14.63 -12.65
N PRO A 304 8.75 -13.77 -13.16
CA PRO A 304 8.56 -12.33 -13.13
C PRO A 304 7.20 -11.90 -13.69
N ALA A 305 6.36 -11.30 -12.84
CA ALA A 305 4.98 -10.96 -13.14
C ALA A 305 4.83 -9.48 -13.50
N PRO A 306 4.60 -9.11 -14.77
CA PRO A 306 4.32 -7.73 -15.16
C PRO A 306 3.01 -7.25 -14.55
N PHE A 307 2.92 -5.95 -14.23
CA PHE A 307 1.68 -5.34 -13.76
C PHE A 307 1.46 -3.94 -14.31
N LEU A 308 0.18 -3.53 -14.34
CA LEU A 308 -0.24 -2.19 -14.74
C LEU A 308 -1.41 -1.73 -13.87
N GLY A 309 -1.46 -0.45 -13.55
CA GLY A 309 -2.53 0.08 -12.72
C GLY A 309 -2.65 1.59 -12.72
N LEU A 310 -3.67 2.04 -11.99
CA LEU A 310 -3.97 3.45 -11.77
C LEU A 310 -4.10 3.72 -10.28
N THR A 311 -3.58 4.87 -9.85
CA THR A 311 -3.74 5.34 -8.47
C THR A 311 -4.22 6.78 -8.44
N PHE A 312 -4.85 7.17 -7.36
CA PHE A 312 -5.30 8.54 -7.13
C PHE A 312 -4.97 9.02 -5.72
N ASN A 313 -4.91 10.34 -5.56
CA ASN A 313 -4.76 11.00 -4.27
C ASN A 313 -5.62 12.27 -4.25
N LEU A 314 -6.47 12.39 -3.23
CA LEU A 314 -7.35 13.53 -2.98
C LEU A 314 -7.12 14.06 -1.57
N ARG A 315 -7.17 15.38 -1.40
CA ARG A 315 -7.05 16.06 -0.09
C ARG A 315 -8.08 17.18 -0.01
N TRP A 316 -8.56 17.45 1.20
CA TRP A 316 -9.52 18.52 1.48
C TRP A 316 -9.00 19.51 2.53
#